data_ddcb7647731335d57f1cdfee60d3c511
#
_entry.id   ddcb7647731335d57f1cdfee60d3c511
#
_cell.length_a   1.000
_cell.length_b   1.000
_cell.length_c   1.000
_cell.angle_alpha   90.00
_cell.angle_beta   90.00
_cell.angle_gamma   90.00
#
_symmetry.space_group_name_H-M   'P 1'
#
loop_
_entity.id
_entity.type
_entity.pdbx_description
1 polymer ?
#
loop_
_entity_poly.entity_id
_entity_poly.type
_entity_poly.pdbx_seq_one_letter_code
_entity_poly.pdbx_strand_id
1 'polypeptide(L)'
;MSITDLIRLYSSKPTDFEYYCANIFKKIGFEAVVTPPTNDGGYDIKLLKNNNIFALVECKLFDKTKVGRPLIQKLVGASVTEKANNLIFITTSDFSNEAIEYANATHVQLINGENLIKLSERVYHSDNKNYFDEDSVRLDIQDFLEYIPKDILAICYDNM
;
A
#
# COMPACT_ATOMS: atom_id res chain seq x y z
N MET A 1 -0.67 -15.15 -9.26
CA MET A 1 -1.10 -15.25 -7.84
C MET A 1 -2.47 -14.59 -7.70
N SER A 2 -3.44 -15.25 -7.09
CA SER A 2 -4.79 -14.73 -6.85
C SER A 2 -4.95 -14.23 -5.41
N ILE A 3 -6.05 -13.53 -5.13
CA ILE A 3 -6.40 -13.13 -3.74
C ILE A 3 -6.55 -14.36 -2.85
N THR A 4 -7.18 -15.42 -3.35
CA THR A 4 -7.32 -16.68 -2.61
C THR A 4 -5.98 -17.29 -2.24
N ASP A 5 -4.98 -17.18 -3.13
CA ASP A 5 -3.62 -17.65 -2.84
C ASP A 5 -2.97 -16.82 -1.74
N LEU A 6 -3.11 -15.49 -1.77
CA LEU A 6 -2.60 -14.60 -0.72
C LEU A 6 -3.22 -14.92 0.64
N ILE A 7 -4.54 -15.08 0.69
CA ILE A 7 -5.24 -15.40 1.93
C ILE A 7 -4.76 -16.76 2.46
N ARG A 8 -4.68 -17.77 1.61
CA ARG A 8 -4.21 -19.10 2.01
C ARG A 8 -2.77 -19.09 2.54
N LEU A 9 -1.88 -18.32 1.90
CA LEU A 9 -0.46 -18.27 2.27
C LEU A 9 -0.23 -17.52 3.59
N TYR A 10 -0.98 -16.45 3.84
CA TYR A 10 -0.66 -15.50 4.91
C TYR A 10 -1.66 -15.51 6.09
N SER A 11 -2.76 -16.27 6.04
CA SER A 11 -3.77 -16.29 7.11
C SER A 11 -3.21 -16.71 8.47
N SER A 12 -2.23 -17.63 8.48
CA SER A 12 -1.60 -18.10 9.72
C SER A 12 -0.54 -17.13 10.27
N LYS A 13 -0.03 -16.23 9.41
CA LYS A 13 1.00 -15.24 9.76
C LYS A 13 0.74 -13.91 9.06
N PRO A 14 -0.15 -13.07 9.57
CA PRO A 14 -0.49 -11.78 8.93
C PRO A 14 0.71 -10.87 8.71
N THR A 15 1.73 -10.94 9.58
CA THR A 15 2.98 -10.18 9.43
C THR A 15 3.73 -10.55 8.13
N ASP A 16 3.65 -11.79 7.67
CA ASP A 16 4.26 -12.18 6.40
C ASP A 16 3.57 -11.49 5.21
N PHE A 17 2.29 -11.16 5.33
CA PHE A 17 1.58 -10.32 4.35
C PHE A 17 2.09 -8.87 4.33
N GLU A 18 2.44 -8.32 5.49
CA GLU A 18 3.07 -7.00 5.57
C GLU A 18 4.43 -7.00 4.85
N TYR A 19 5.24 -8.05 5.03
CA TYR A 19 6.50 -8.22 4.28
C TYR A 19 6.28 -8.40 2.77
N TYR A 20 5.23 -9.12 2.36
CA TYR A 20 4.86 -9.21 0.96
C TYR A 20 4.56 -7.84 0.36
N CYS A 21 3.76 -7.01 1.03
CA CYS A 21 3.47 -5.65 0.60
C CYS A 21 4.73 -4.78 0.59
N ALA A 22 5.57 -4.88 1.63
CA ALA A 22 6.83 -4.15 1.69
C ALA A 22 7.76 -4.48 0.52
N ASN A 23 7.82 -5.75 0.10
CA ASN A 23 8.64 -6.17 -1.04
C ASN A 23 8.16 -5.59 -2.37
N ILE A 24 6.86 -5.37 -2.55
CA ILE A 24 6.33 -4.68 -3.73
C ILE A 24 6.90 -3.25 -3.78
N PHE A 25 6.87 -2.53 -2.68
CA PHE A 25 7.42 -1.16 -2.61
C PHE A 25 8.94 -1.12 -2.79
N LYS A 26 9.67 -2.10 -2.25
CA LYS A 26 11.12 -2.22 -2.48
C LYS A 26 11.45 -2.41 -3.96
N LYS A 27 10.68 -3.22 -4.67
CA LYS A 27 10.84 -3.40 -6.12
C LYS A 27 10.50 -2.15 -6.93
N ILE A 28 9.64 -1.30 -6.42
CA ILE A 28 9.33 0.01 -7.01
C ILE A 28 10.45 1.03 -6.75
N GLY A 29 11.36 0.80 -5.78
CA GLY A 29 12.50 1.66 -5.49
C GLY A 29 12.46 2.36 -4.14
N PHE A 30 11.50 2.06 -3.27
CA PHE A 30 11.46 2.58 -1.90
C PHE A 30 12.29 1.72 -0.95
N GLU A 31 12.83 2.36 0.08
CA GLU A 31 13.18 1.65 1.31
C GLU A 31 11.88 1.42 2.10
N ALA A 32 11.57 0.17 2.40
CA ALA A 32 10.36 -0.21 3.12
C ALA A 32 10.73 -0.93 4.42
N VAL A 33 10.31 -0.38 5.55
CA VAL A 33 10.57 -0.93 6.88
C VAL A 33 9.26 -1.40 7.49
N VAL A 34 9.15 -2.71 7.74
CA VAL A 34 8.01 -3.29 8.46
C VAL A 34 8.16 -2.99 9.94
N THR A 35 7.12 -2.45 10.56
CA THR A 35 7.13 -2.13 11.99
C THR A 35 7.02 -3.40 12.84
N PRO A 36 7.69 -3.46 14.00
CA PRO A 36 7.54 -4.60 14.89
C PRO A 36 6.08 -4.75 15.39
N PRO A 37 5.60 -5.98 15.58
CA PRO A 37 4.22 -6.24 16.05
C PRO A 37 3.88 -5.60 17.40
N THR A 38 4.90 -5.29 18.19
CA THR A 38 4.77 -4.64 19.50
C THR A 38 4.56 -3.14 19.44
N ASN A 39 4.76 -2.55 18.26
CA ASN A 39 4.62 -1.11 18.05
C ASN A 39 3.29 -0.81 17.35
N ASP A 40 2.22 -0.66 18.13
CA ASP A 40 0.90 -0.28 17.60
C ASP A 40 0.85 1.23 17.28
N GLY A 41 1.70 1.64 16.34
CA GLY A 41 1.76 3.03 15.84
C GLY A 41 0.60 3.38 14.90
N GLY A 42 -0.25 2.42 14.55
CA GLY A 42 -1.36 2.62 13.62
C GLY A 42 -0.98 2.48 12.15
N TYR A 43 0.17 1.88 11.87
CA TYR A 43 0.65 1.51 10.53
C TYR A 43 1.58 0.30 10.60
N ASP A 44 1.73 -0.41 9.48
CA ASP A 44 2.52 -1.64 9.40
C ASP A 44 3.86 -1.43 8.67
N ILE A 45 3.92 -0.49 7.72
CA ILE A 45 5.13 -0.24 6.92
C ILE A 45 5.40 1.26 6.87
N LYS A 46 6.68 1.60 7.02
CA LYS A 46 7.21 2.94 6.78
C LYS A 46 7.98 2.93 5.47
N LEU A 47 7.55 3.73 4.52
CA LEU A 47 8.28 3.94 3.27
C LEU A 47 9.20 5.14 3.42
N LEU A 48 10.47 4.95 3.07
CA LEU A 48 11.48 5.98 3.15
C LEU A 48 12.03 6.29 1.75
N LYS A 49 12.35 7.56 1.54
CA LYS A 49 13.07 8.05 0.37
C LYS A 49 14.11 9.06 0.82
N ASN A 50 15.38 8.82 0.49
CA ASN A 50 16.51 9.68 0.95
C ASN A 50 16.52 9.88 2.48
N ASN A 51 16.30 8.82 3.24
CA ASN A 51 16.20 8.80 4.70
C ASN A 51 15.05 9.62 5.31
N ASN A 52 14.13 10.13 4.49
CA ASN A 52 12.93 10.81 4.96
C ASN A 52 11.70 9.92 4.81
N ILE A 53 10.74 10.07 5.73
CA ILE A 53 9.46 9.37 5.64
C ILE A 53 8.71 9.90 4.42
N PHE A 54 8.46 9.00 3.46
CA PHE A 54 7.65 9.27 2.29
C PHE A 54 6.17 8.95 2.53
N ALA A 55 5.88 7.77 3.07
CA ALA A 55 4.52 7.31 3.34
C ALA A 55 4.46 6.36 4.52
N LEU A 56 3.27 6.26 5.13
CA LEU A 56 2.89 5.18 6.02
C LEU A 56 1.90 4.26 5.31
N VAL A 57 2.05 2.97 5.52
CA VAL A 57 1.19 1.95 4.91
C VAL A 57 0.59 1.07 5.99
N GLU A 58 -0.71 0.88 5.93
CA GLU A 58 -1.44 -0.13 6.73
C GLU A 58 -1.88 -1.26 5.81
N CYS A 59 -1.75 -2.50 6.27
CA CYS A 59 -2.09 -3.71 5.53
C CYS A 59 -3.12 -4.54 6.29
N LYS A 60 -4.22 -4.94 5.64
CA LYS A 60 -5.23 -5.82 6.23
C LYS A 60 -5.52 -7.01 5.33
N LEU A 61 -5.21 -8.19 5.85
CA LEU A 61 -5.53 -9.46 5.21
C LEU A 61 -6.95 -9.85 5.61
N PHE A 62 -7.94 -9.44 4.81
CA PHE A 62 -9.35 -9.80 4.99
C PHE A 62 -9.82 -10.67 3.82
N ASP A 63 -10.67 -11.66 4.10
CA ASP A 63 -11.28 -12.50 3.06
C ASP A 63 -12.52 -11.80 2.46
N LYS A 64 -13.59 -11.69 3.22
CA LYS A 64 -14.87 -11.12 2.75
C LYS A 64 -15.28 -9.84 3.47
N THR A 65 -14.67 -9.57 4.62
CA THR A 65 -14.95 -8.38 5.40
C THR A 65 -14.36 -7.15 4.72
N LYS A 66 -15.19 -6.13 4.49
CA LYS A 66 -14.71 -4.84 3.97
C LYS A 66 -14.01 -4.04 5.05
N VAL A 67 -12.98 -3.30 4.66
CA VAL A 67 -12.33 -2.32 5.54
C VAL A 67 -13.27 -1.15 5.77
N GLY A 68 -13.57 -0.87 7.03
CA GLY A 68 -14.42 0.24 7.44
C GLY A 68 -13.65 1.52 7.74
N ARG A 69 -14.37 2.63 7.82
CA ARG A 69 -13.82 3.96 8.15
C ARG A 69 -12.94 4.00 9.40
N PRO A 70 -13.24 3.32 10.53
CA PRO A 70 -12.41 3.39 11.74
C PRO A 70 -10.96 2.97 11.52
N LEU A 71 -10.70 2.02 10.62
CA LEU A 71 -9.34 1.60 10.30
C LEU A 71 -8.58 2.66 9.51
N ILE A 72 -9.26 3.37 8.60
CA ILE A 72 -8.65 4.50 7.88
C ILE A 72 -8.35 5.65 8.85
N GLN A 73 -9.25 5.93 9.79
CA GLN A 73 -9.05 6.96 10.84
C GLN A 73 -7.81 6.67 11.69
N LYS A 74 -7.55 5.41 12.01
CA LYS A 74 -6.37 5.00 12.77
C LYS A 74 -5.08 5.36 12.00
N LEU A 75 -5.02 5.06 10.71
CA LEU A 75 -3.88 5.41 9.86
C LEU A 75 -3.69 6.93 9.75
N VAL A 76 -4.77 7.68 9.57
CA VAL A 76 -4.71 9.15 9.55
C VAL A 76 -4.17 9.70 10.88
N GLY A 77 -4.59 9.13 12.00
CA GLY A 77 -4.06 9.49 13.32
C GLY A 77 -2.55 9.29 13.43
N ALA A 78 -2.03 8.19 12.91
CA ALA A 78 -0.61 7.88 12.89
C ALA A 78 0.22 8.91 12.10
N SER A 79 -0.35 9.48 11.03
CA SER A 79 0.33 10.48 10.20
C SER A 79 0.71 11.75 10.95
N VAL A 80 -0.08 12.13 11.93
CA VAL A 80 0.17 13.34 12.75
C VAL A 80 1.41 13.14 13.62
N THR A 81 1.53 11.98 14.27
CA THR A 81 2.66 11.65 15.13
C THR A 81 3.96 11.47 14.34
N GLU A 82 3.89 10.74 13.25
CA GLU A 82 5.04 10.44 12.38
C GLU A 82 5.38 11.57 11.40
N LYS A 83 4.54 12.60 11.30
CA LYS A 83 4.67 13.72 10.35
C LYS A 83 4.78 13.23 8.89
N ALA A 84 4.00 12.21 8.54
CA ALA A 84 3.95 11.68 7.19
C ALA A 84 2.88 12.39 6.36
N ASN A 85 3.23 12.76 5.12
CA ASN A 85 2.34 13.46 4.21
C ASN A 85 1.54 12.51 3.30
N ASN A 86 1.99 11.28 3.13
CA ASN A 86 1.35 10.29 2.26
C ASN A 86 0.92 9.08 3.07
N LEU A 87 -0.29 8.60 2.82
CA LEU A 87 -0.88 7.46 3.49
C LEU A 87 -1.42 6.47 2.45
N ILE A 88 -1.14 5.19 2.65
CA ILE A 88 -1.60 4.11 1.79
C ILE A 88 -2.24 3.04 2.66
N PHE A 89 -3.44 2.59 2.28
CA PHE A 89 -4.12 1.48 2.94
C PHE A 89 -4.31 0.33 1.95
N ILE A 90 -3.78 -0.85 2.26
CA ILE A 90 -3.84 -2.04 1.42
C ILE A 90 -4.72 -3.09 2.10
N THR A 91 -5.61 -3.72 1.33
CA THR A 91 -6.35 -4.89 1.79
C THR A 91 -6.46 -5.94 0.69
N THR A 92 -6.58 -7.19 1.07
CA THR A 92 -6.93 -8.29 0.16
C THR A 92 -8.44 -8.33 -0.15
N SER A 93 -9.25 -7.58 0.57
CA SER A 93 -10.69 -7.44 0.38
C SER A 93 -11.02 -6.13 -0.35
N ASP A 94 -12.01 -5.42 0.12
CA ASP A 94 -12.49 -4.16 -0.42
C ASP A 94 -12.76 -3.16 0.71
N PHE A 95 -13.18 -1.94 0.36
CA PHE A 95 -13.49 -0.87 1.30
C PHE A 95 -14.99 -0.58 1.33
N SER A 96 -15.50 -0.21 2.50
CA SER A 96 -16.87 0.30 2.61
C SER A 96 -16.99 1.69 1.98
N ASN A 97 -18.21 2.11 1.63
CA ASN A 97 -18.45 3.44 1.08
C ASN A 97 -17.97 4.54 2.04
N GLU A 98 -18.22 4.38 3.33
CA GLU A 98 -17.78 5.32 4.37
C GLU A 98 -16.26 5.40 4.48
N ALA A 99 -15.56 4.27 4.27
CA ALA A 99 -14.10 4.24 4.23
C ALA A 99 -13.57 5.00 3.01
N ILE A 100 -14.18 4.78 1.83
CA ILE A 100 -13.81 5.47 0.58
C ILE A 100 -14.02 6.98 0.71
N GLU A 101 -15.19 7.42 1.19
CA GLU A 101 -15.48 8.84 1.39
C GLU A 101 -14.49 9.50 2.35
N TYR A 102 -14.19 8.84 3.47
CA TYR A 102 -13.24 9.37 4.45
C TYR A 102 -11.81 9.39 3.91
N ALA A 103 -11.38 8.35 3.18
CA ALA A 103 -10.08 8.31 2.54
C ALA A 103 -9.90 9.44 1.52
N ASN A 104 -10.93 9.72 0.72
CA ASN A 104 -10.92 10.84 -0.22
C ASN A 104 -10.78 12.19 0.50
N ALA A 105 -11.52 12.40 1.57
CA ALA A 105 -11.46 13.63 2.36
C ALA A 105 -10.12 13.83 3.07
N THR A 106 -9.40 12.76 3.37
CA THR A 106 -8.13 12.77 4.12
C THR A 106 -6.92 12.41 3.25
N HIS A 107 -7.11 12.27 1.95
CA HIS A 107 -6.06 11.96 0.97
C HIS A 107 -5.32 10.64 1.26
N VAL A 108 -6.03 9.63 1.77
CA VAL A 108 -5.51 8.27 1.92
C VAL A 108 -5.70 7.51 0.61
N GLN A 109 -4.62 6.97 0.08
CA GLN A 109 -4.66 6.11 -1.10
C GLN A 109 -5.11 4.70 -0.71
N LEU A 110 -6.13 4.18 -1.39
CA LEU A 110 -6.68 2.85 -1.14
C LEU A 110 -6.25 1.87 -2.24
N ILE A 111 -5.75 0.71 -1.82
CA ILE A 111 -5.43 -0.42 -2.72
C ILE A 111 -6.22 -1.63 -2.23
N ASN A 112 -7.29 -1.97 -2.94
CA ASN A 112 -8.08 -3.17 -2.67
C ASN A 112 -7.41 -4.42 -3.24
N GLY A 113 -8.00 -5.59 -2.99
CA GLY A 113 -7.42 -6.87 -3.40
C GLY A 113 -7.19 -6.98 -4.90
N GLU A 114 -8.13 -6.53 -5.73
CA GLU A 114 -7.98 -6.55 -7.19
C GLU A 114 -6.79 -5.68 -7.63
N ASN A 115 -6.67 -4.48 -7.10
CA ASN A 115 -5.60 -3.55 -7.42
C ASN A 115 -4.24 -4.01 -6.87
N LEU A 116 -4.24 -4.68 -5.72
CA LEU A 116 -3.01 -5.28 -5.18
C LEU A 116 -2.46 -6.37 -6.11
N ILE A 117 -3.32 -7.22 -6.66
CA ILE A 117 -2.89 -8.25 -7.62
C ILE A 117 -2.35 -7.61 -8.90
N LYS A 118 -3.05 -6.63 -9.47
CA LYS A 118 -2.57 -5.91 -10.66
C LYS A 118 -1.22 -5.23 -10.43
N LEU A 119 -1.05 -4.59 -9.29
CA LEU A 119 0.22 -3.95 -8.90
C LEU A 119 1.34 -5.00 -8.76
N SER A 120 1.08 -6.08 -8.06
CA SER A 120 2.03 -7.18 -7.88
C SER A 120 2.45 -7.79 -9.21
N GLU A 121 1.51 -8.12 -10.08
CA GLU A 121 1.81 -8.68 -11.40
C GLU A 121 2.70 -7.74 -12.20
N ARG A 122 2.39 -6.45 -12.21
CA ARG A 122 3.16 -5.45 -12.92
C ARG A 122 4.59 -5.34 -12.43
N VAL A 123 4.77 -5.28 -11.11
CA VAL A 123 6.09 -5.19 -10.46
C VAL A 123 6.93 -6.44 -10.70
N TYR A 124 6.33 -7.63 -10.63
CA TYR A 124 7.06 -8.89 -10.81
C TYR A 124 7.28 -9.29 -12.28
N HIS A 125 6.43 -8.82 -13.21
CA HIS A 125 6.63 -9.06 -14.65
C HIS A 125 7.62 -8.07 -15.31
N SER A 126 7.85 -6.91 -14.74
CA SER A 126 8.86 -5.97 -15.21
C SER A 126 10.29 -6.47 -14.99
N ASP A 127 10.50 -7.42 -14.07
CA ASP A 127 11.80 -8.07 -13.88
C ASP A 127 12.32 -8.83 -15.14
N ASN A 128 11.46 -9.11 -16.12
CA ASN A 128 11.83 -9.77 -17.39
C ASN A 128 12.23 -8.81 -18.53
N LYS A 129 12.16 -7.50 -18.31
CA LYS A 129 12.66 -6.48 -19.23
C LYS A 129 13.57 -5.56 -18.43
N ASN A 130 14.85 -5.50 -18.77
CA ASN A 130 15.88 -4.59 -18.22
C ASN A 130 15.42 -3.11 -18.27
N TYR A 131 14.49 -2.72 -17.39
CA TYR A 131 13.99 -1.36 -17.29
C TYR A 131 14.46 -0.62 -16.05
N PHE A 132 15.24 -1.28 -15.18
CA PHE A 132 15.84 -0.64 -14.02
C PHE A 132 17.37 -0.65 -14.18
N ASP A 133 17.89 0.42 -14.75
CA ASP A 133 19.27 0.82 -14.57
C ASP A 133 19.45 1.19 -13.10
N GLU A 134 20.32 0.51 -12.38
CA GLU A 134 20.54 0.70 -10.93
C GLU A 134 20.93 2.13 -10.55
N ASP A 135 21.34 2.95 -11.51
CA ASP A 135 21.79 4.35 -11.31
C ASP A 135 20.70 5.41 -11.54
N SER A 136 19.51 5.08 -12.03
CA SER A 136 18.55 6.09 -12.50
C SER A 136 17.19 6.13 -11.79
N VAL A 137 16.87 5.28 -10.83
CA VAL A 137 15.53 5.22 -10.25
C VAL A 137 15.42 6.09 -8.99
N ARG A 138 15.39 7.39 -9.20
CA ARG A 138 14.75 8.32 -8.25
C ARG A 138 13.29 8.47 -8.66
N LEU A 139 12.44 7.53 -8.26
CA LEU A 139 10.99 7.67 -8.46
C LEU A 139 10.47 8.80 -7.57
N ASP A 140 9.98 9.85 -8.18
CA ASP A 140 9.17 10.87 -7.52
C ASP A 140 7.74 10.33 -7.30
N ILE A 141 6.93 11.00 -6.47
CA ILE A 141 5.49 10.69 -6.31
C ILE A 141 4.80 10.57 -7.67
N GLN A 142 5.16 11.43 -8.62
CA GLN A 142 4.64 11.40 -9.98
C GLN A 142 4.95 10.08 -10.67
N ASP A 143 6.19 9.59 -10.53
CA ASP A 143 6.62 8.32 -11.12
C ASP A 143 5.90 7.13 -10.46
N PHE A 144 5.66 7.18 -9.14
CA PHE A 144 4.87 6.18 -8.45
C PHE A 144 3.41 6.18 -8.92
N LEU A 145 2.82 7.36 -9.10
CA LEU A 145 1.47 7.52 -9.62
C LEU A 145 1.37 7.10 -11.10
N GLU A 146 2.43 7.30 -11.90
CA GLU A 146 2.50 6.78 -13.27
C GLU A 146 2.67 5.26 -13.33
N TYR A 147 3.29 4.67 -12.30
CA TYR A 147 3.48 3.22 -12.19
C TYR A 147 2.19 2.49 -11.78
N ILE A 148 1.32 3.15 -11.03
CA ILE A 148 -0.03 2.66 -10.78
C ILE A 148 -0.82 2.83 -12.08
N PRO A 149 -1.43 1.76 -12.64
CA PRO A 149 -2.26 1.88 -13.83
C PRO A 149 -3.25 3.04 -13.71
N LYS A 150 -3.46 3.79 -14.80
CA LYS A 150 -4.37 4.95 -14.80
C LYS A 150 -5.80 4.58 -14.40
N ASP A 151 -6.22 3.35 -14.68
CA ASP A 151 -7.48 2.77 -14.21
C ASP A 151 -7.51 2.54 -12.69
N ILE A 152 -6.37 2.24 -12.08
CA ILE A 152 -6.23 2.15 -10.61
C ILE A 152 -6.17 3.55 -10.00
N LEU A 153 -5.49 4.50 -10.64
CA LEU A 153 -5.52 5.91 -10.24
C LEU A 153 -6.92 6.49 -10.39
N ALA A 154 -7.66 6.15 -11.46
CA ALA A 154 -9.03 6.57 -11.64
C ALA A 154 -9.92 6.10 -10.49
N ILE A 155 -9.77 4.87 -9.99
CA ILE A 155 -10.49 4.39 -8.80
C ILE A 155 -10.10 5.19 -7.55
N CYS A 156 -8.86 5.71 -7.49
CA CYS A 156 -8.40 6.58 -6.41
C CYS A 156 -8.86 8.05 -6.57
N TYR A 157 -9.11 8.50 -7.81
CA TYR A 157 -9.45 9.89 -8.14
C TYR A 157 -10.90 10.13 -8.60
N ASP A 158 -11.60 9.12 -9.12
CA ASP A 158 -13.01 9.26 -9.59
C ASP A 158 -14.02 9.51 -8.46
N ASN A 159 -13.54 9.66 -7.25
CA ASN A 159 -14.33 10.07 -6.10
C ASN A 159 -13.97 11.48 -5.58
N MET A 160 -13.23 12.26 -6.37
CA MET A 160 -13.05 13.69 -6.10
C MET A 160 -14.11 14.54 -6.78
#